data_98a5c2aebe0b4647bd850ce68293e064
#
_entry.id   98a5c2aebe0b4647bd850ce68293e064
#
_cell.length_a   1.000
_cell.length_b   1.000
_cell.length_c   1.000
_cell.angle_alpha   90.00
_cell.angle_beta   90.00
_cell.angle_gamma   90.00
#
_symmetry.space_group_name_H-M   'P 1'
#
loop_
_entity.id
_entity.type
_entity.pdbx_description
1 polymer ?
#
loop_
_entity_poly.entity_id
_entity_poly.type
_entity_poly.pdbx_seq_one_letter_code
_entity_poly.pdbx_strand_id
1 'polypeptide(L)'
;MKVDDDLLQRWRSLGIMFARSHCNFADPEKTILDSLFLILDDAKMLFLITNWMRQHGDLIHGERLLSLVKARALSYDELMTLGGLADYANSFGHRLRSVLRYVNSKVQKGHVVKTSAQVALPVQLGQCPPEPSFERYGIRVPTIIDLSAKILDTK
;
A
#
# COMPACT_ATOMS: atom_id res chain seq x y z
N MET A 1 -15.67 6.62 3.87
CA MET A 1 -15.74 5.45 2.96
C MET A 1 -15.88 4.18 3.78
N LYS A 2 -16.82 3.36 3.40
CA LYS A 2 -17.02 2.06 4.03
C LYS A 2 -16.05 1.04 3.41
N VAL A 3 -15.21 0.44 4.23
CA VAL A 3 -14.33 -0.63 3.78
C VAL A 3 -15.17 -1.89 3.58
N ASP A 4 -14.95 -2.57 2.47
CA ASP A 4 -15.63 -3.81 2.15
C ASP A 4 -15.27 -4.89 3.18
N ASP A 5 -16.30 -5.52 3.77
CA ASP A 5 -16.11 -6.58 4.76
C ASP A 5 -15.34 -7.78 4.19
N ASP A 6 -15.55 -8.11 2.90
CA ASP A 6 -14.80 -9.16 2.24
C ASP A 6 -13.30 -8.86 2.22
N LEU A 7 -12.94 -7.61 1.90
CA LEU A 7 -11.54 -7.19 1.86
C LEU A 7 -10.90 -7.25 3.25
N LEU A 8 -11.61 -6.82 4.29
CA LEU A 8 -11.15 -6.93 5.66
C LEU A 8 -10.95 -8.39 6.08
N GLN A 9 -11.86 -9.28 5.68
CA GLN A 9 -11.75 -10.71 5.94
C GLN A 9 -10.51 -11.31 5.29
N ARG A 10 -10.22 -10.91 4.06
CA ARG A 10 -9.02 -11.37 3.35
C ARG A 10 -7.75 -10.93 4.06
N TRP A 11 -7.68 -9.68 4.52
CA TRP A 11 -6.53 -9.20 5.28
C TRP A 11 -6.40 -9.91 6.62
N ARG A 12 -7.50 -10.20 7.30
CA ARG A 12 -7.49 -10.98 8.54
C ARG A 12 -6.90 -12.38 8.30
N SER A 13 -7.28 -13.02 7.20
CA SER A 13 -6.74 -14.34 6.86
C SER A 13 -5.24 -14.29 6.58
N LEU A 14 -4.71 -13.16 6.14
CA LEU A 14 -3.29 -12.92 5.90
C LEU A 14 -2.54 -12.46 7.17
N GLY A 15 -3.21 -12.39 8.31
CA GLY A 15 -2.59 -12.11 9.59
C GLY A 15 -2.77 -10.69 10.13
N ILE A 16 -3.48 -9.82 9.41
CA ILE A 16 -3.81 -8.50 9.96
C ILE A 16 -5.02 -8.65 10.89
N MET A 17 -4.79 -8.36 12.16
CA MET A 17 -5.79 -8.58 13.22
C MET A 17 -6.70 -7.38 13.39
N PHE A 18 -7.88 -7.42 12.78
CA PHE A 18 -8.97 -6.49 13.08
C PHE A 18 -9.93 -7.09 14.09
N ALA A 19 -10.20 -8.38 13.95
CA ALA A 19 -11.07 -9.19 14.81
C ALA A 19 -10.80 -10.67 14.49
N ARG A 20 -11.42 -11.58 15.22
CA ARG A 20 -11.32 -13.01 14.93
C ARG A 20 -11.95 -13.32 13.57
N SER A 21 -11.25 -14.13 12.79
CA SER A 21 -11.71 -14.56 11.48
C SER A 21 -11.50 -16.06 11.34
N HIS A 22 -12.44 -16.72 10.67
CA HIS A 22 -12.36 -18.14 10.33
C HIS A 22 -12.17 -18.34 8.81
N CYS A 23 -11.71 -17.31 8.11
CA CYS A 23 -11.53 -17.39 6.66
C CYS A 23 -10.36 -18.30 6.28
N ASN A 24 -10.48 -18.96 5.14
CA ASN A 24 -9.35 -19.60 4.47
C ASN A 24 -8.34 -18.53 4.05
N PHE A 25 -7.08 -18.96 3.83
CA PHE A 25 -6.05 -18.04 3.38
C PHE A 25 -6.45 -17.35 2.07
N ALA A 26 -6.43 -16.04 2.09
CA ALA A 26 -6.69 -15.25 0.91
C ALA A 26 -5.48 -15.26 -0.03
N ASP A 27 -5.74 -14.92 -1.28
CA ASP A 27 -4.71 -14.70 -2.29
C ASP A 27 -4.04 -13.35 -2.02
N PRO A 28 -2.76 -13.29 -1.59
CA PRO A 28 -2.15 -12.04 -1.20
C PRO A 28 -2.01 -11.04 -2.35
N GLU A 29 -1.63 -11.48 -3.55
CA GLU A 29 -1.44 -10.59 -4.69
C GLU A 29 -2.75 -9.93 -5.11
N LYS A 30 -3.82 -10.70 -5.18
CA LYS A 30 -5.15 -10.19 -5.51
C LYS A 30 -5.67 -9.24 -4.44
N THR A 31 -5.45 -9.58 -3.17
CA THR A 31 -5.87 -8.75 -2.04
C THR A 31 -5.17 -7.39 -2.05
N ILE A 32 -3.88 -7.36 -2.35
CA ILE A 32 -3.13 -6.11 -2.48
C ILE A 32 -3.74 -5.23 -3.58
N LEU A 33 -3.98 -5.80 -4.76
CA LEU A 33 -4.53 -5.04 -5.88
C LEU A 33 -5.93 -4.50 -5.57
N ASP A 34 -6.75 -5.28 -4.89
CA ASP A 34 -8.10 -4.86 -4.49
C ASP A 34 -8.09 -3.82 -3.37
N SER A 35 -6.94 -3.60 -2.71
CA SER A 35 -6.80 -2.68 -1.57
C SER A 35 -6.14 -1.36 -1.92
N LEU A 36 -5.67 -1.16 -3.15
CA LEU A 36 -4.88 0.03 -3.52
C LEU A 36 -5.60 1.35 -3.20
N PHE A 37 -6.92 1.39 -3.37
CA PHE A 37 -7.71 2.60 -3.08
C PHE A 37 -7.74 2.95 -1.58
N LEU A 38 -7.63 1.95 -0.69
CA LEU A 38 -7.67 2.18 0.75
C LEU A 38 -6.42 2.89 1.28
N ILE A 39 -5.29 2.65 0.66
CA ILE A 39 -4.00 3.17 1.11
C ILE A 39 -3.96 4.70 1.07
N LEU A 40 -4.58 5.29 0.05
CA LEU A 40 -4.61 6.74 -0.13
C LEU A 40 -5.72 7.42 0.67
N ASP A 41 -6.63 6.66 1.23
CA ASP A 41 -7.86 7.17 1.82
C ASP A 41 -7.91 7.01 3.35
N ASP A 42 -7.21 6.04 3.89
CA ASP A 42 -7.26 5.69 5.31
C ASP A 42 -5.84 5.46 5.85
N ALA A 43 -5.42 6.34 6.77
CA ALA A 43 -4.07 6.28 7.37
C ALA A 43 -3.81 4.96 8.10
N LYS A 44 -4.82 4.40 8.76
CA LYS A 44 -4.68 3.13 9.46
C LYS A 44 -4.44 1.98 8.48
N MET A 45 -5.18 1.96 7.38
CA MET A 45 -5.02 0.95 6.33
C MET A 45 -3.67 1.10 5.63
N LEU A 46 -3.24 2.33 5.36
CA LEU A 46 -1.89 2.59 4.84
C LEU A 46 -0.84 1.93 5.72
N PHE A 47 -0.89 2.18 7.03
CA PHE A 47 0.06 1.61 7.98
C PHE A 47 -0.02 0.08 8.01
N LEU A 48 -1.22 -0.48 8.13
CA LEU A 48 -1.41 -1.93 8.26
C LEU A 48 -0.92 -2.68 7.01
N ILE A 49 -1.26 -2.18 5.83
CA ILE A 49 -0.89 -2.84 4.58
C ILE A 49 0.61 -2.72 4.32
N THR A 50 1.19 -1.54 4.53
CA THR A 50 2.64 -1.35 4.33
C THR A 50 3.44 -2.15 5.33
N ASN A 51 3.00 -2.24 6.58
CA ASN A 51 3.65 -3.05 7.61
C ASN A 51 3.57 -4.54 7.27
N TRP A 52 2.43 -5.01 6.78
CA TRP A 52 2.27 -6.38 6.32
C TRP A 52 3.23 -6.68 5.16
N MET A 53 3.34 -5.77 4.20
CA MET A 53 4.27 -5.88 3.08
C MET A 53 5.71 -5.98 3.56
N ARG A 54 6.07 -5.22 4.59
CA ARG A 54 7.42 -5.28 5.17
C ARG A 54 7.71 -6.64 5.80
N GLN A 55 6.75 -7.17 6.56
CA GLN A 55 6.95 -8.40 7.33
C GLN A 55 6.75 -9.67 6.49
N HIS A 56 5.83 -9.65 5.54
CA HIS A 56 5.37 -10.83 4.82
C HIS A 56 5.48 -10.70 3.30
N GLY A 57 6.27 -9.76 2.81
CA GLY A 57 6.46 -9.57 1.37
C GLY A 57 7.06 -10.78 0.66
N ASP A 58 7.71 -11.69 1.40
CA ASP A 58 8.21 -12.95 0.88
C ASP A 58 7.10 -13.91 0.44
N LEU A 59 5.87 -13.72 0.91
CA LEU A 59 4.70 -14.48 0.48
C LEU A 59 4.16 -14.02 -0.88
N ILE A 60 4.65 -12.90 -1.40
CA ILE A 60 4.20 -12.33 -2.66
C ILE A 60 5.10 -12.84 -3.79
N HIS A 61 4.48 -13.41 -4.81
CA HIS A 61 5.16 -13.82 -6.03
C HIS A 61 5.15 -12.65 -7.01
N GLY A 62 6.29 -12.01 -7.22
CA GLY A 62 6.40 -10.81 -8.06
C GLY A 62 5.91 -11.00 -9.49
N GLU A 63 6.23 -12.14 -10.09
CA GLU A 63 5.78 -12.44 -11.46
C GLU A 63 4.27 -12.64 -11.55
N ARG A 64 3.68 -13.27 -10.55
CA ARG A 64 2.22 -13.43 -10.49
C ARG A 64 1.54 -12.10 -10.28
N LEU A 65 2.06 -11.28 -9.38
CA LEU A 65 1.54 -9.92 -9.15
C LEU A 65 1.61 -9.10 -10.45
N LEU A 66 2.73 -9.17 -11.17
CA LEU A 66 2.88 -8.49 -12.45
C LEU A 66 1.85 -8.95 -13.49
N SER A 67 1.62 -10.26 -13.58
CA SER A 67 0.61 -10.80 -14.49
C SER A 67 -0.79 -10.27 -14.17
N LEU A 68 -1.14 -10.22 -12.89
CA LEU A 68 -2.44 -9.68 -12.46
C LEU A 68 -2.56 -8.18 -12.75
N VAL A 69 -1.49 -7.42 -12.56
CA VAL A 69 -1.45 -5.99 -12.87
C VAL A 69 -1.68 -5.75 -14.36
N LYS A 70 -1.03 -6.52 -15.22
CA LYS A 70 -1.18 -6.41 -16.67
C LYS A 70 -2.58 -6.81 -17.14
N ALA A 71 -3.21 -7.77 -16.45
CA ALA A 71 -4.56 -8.24 -16.78
C ALA A 71 -5.64 -7.27 -16.33
N ARG A 72 -5.36 -6.40 -15.36
CA ARG A 72 -6.30 -5.40 -14.85
C ARG A 72 -6.06 -4.05 -15.51
N ALA A 73 -7.14 -3.32 -15.75
CA ALA A 73 -7.06 -1.94 -16.20
C ALA A 73 -6.94 -1.01 -14.98
N LEU A 74 -5.79 -1.02 -14.32
CA LEU A 74 -5.54 -0.15 -13.18
C LEU A 74 -5.52 1.32 -13.62
N SER A 75 -6.10 2.20 -12.80
CA SER A 75 -5.97 3.63 -13.00
C SER A 75 -4.51 4.04 -12.77
N TYR A 76 -4.14 5.21 -13.28
CA TYR A 76 -2.79 5.75 -13.05
C TYR A 76 -2.48 5.87 -11.55
N ASP A 77 -3.44 6.37 -10.76
CA ASP A 77 -3.25 6.55 -9.32
C ASP A 77 -3.06 5.21 -8.60
N GLU A 78 -3.83 4.19 -8.97
CA GLU A 78 -3.66 2.84 -8.45
C GLU A 78 -2.29 2.26 -8.81
N LEU A 79 -1.85 2.47 -10.04
CA LEU A 79 -0.55 1.99 -10.51
C LEU A 79 0.59 2.67 -9.74
N MET A 80 0.50 3.98 -9.50
CA MET A 80 1.51 4.71 -8.72
C MET A 80 1.51 4.26 -7.25
N THR A 81 0.34 4.00 -6.69
CA THR A 81 0.22 3.45 -5.32
C THR A 81 0.90 2.09 -5.22
N LEU A 82 0.69 1.24 -6.21
CA LEU A 82 1.38 -0.05 -6.28
C LEU A 82 2.90 0.13 -6.36
N GLY A 83 3.36 1.11 -7.12
CA GLY A 83 4.78 1.46 -7.21
C GLY A 83 5.37 1.82 -5.86
N GLY A 84 4.68 2.65 -5.10
CA GLY A 84 5.09 3.03 -3.75
C GLY A 84 5.16 1.83 -2.81
N LEU A 85 4.16 0.96 -2.83
CA LEU A 85 4.15 -0.27 -2.03
C LEU A 85 5.29 -1.21 -2.40
N ALA A 86 5.50 -1.44 -3.69
CA ALA A 86 6.54 -2.33 -4.18
C ALA A 86 7.93 -1.79 -3.85
N ASP A 87 8.16 -0.50 -3.99
CA ASP A 87 9.43 0.12 -3.63
C ASP A 87 9.69 0.04 -2.12
N TYR A 88 8.65 0.30 -1.32
CA TYR A 88 8.75 0.17 0.13
C TYR A 88 9.11 -1.27 0.53
N ALA A 89 8.40 -2.27 0.00
CA ALA A 89 8.69 -3.67 0.28
C ALA A 89 10.09 -4.07 -0.19
N ASN A 90 10.49 -3.61 -1.37
CA ASN A 90 11.81 -3.92 -1.95
C ASN A 90 12.95 -3.36 -1.08
N SER A 91 12.74 -2.24 -0.38
CA SER A 91 13.74 -1.67 0.54
C SER A 91 14.00 -2.57 1.75
N PHE A 92 13.09 -3.49 2.05
CA PHE A 92 13.26 -4.51 3.11
C PHE A 92 13.65 -5.88 2.57
N GLY A 93 14.15 -5.94 1.32
CA GLY A 93 14.69 -7.17 0.73
C GLY A 93 13.69 -8.03 -0.02
N HIS A 94 12.45 -7.61 -0.16
CA HIS A 94 11.44 -8.37 -0.92
C HIS A 94 11.62 -8.16 -2.43
N ARG A 95 11.43 -9.23 -3.21
CA ARG A 95 11.79 -9.24 -4.64
C ARG A 95 10.62 -8.83 -5.54
N LEU A 96 10.39 -7.53 -5.65
CA LEU A 96 9.32 -6.97 -6.48
C LEU A 96 9.86 -6.10 -7.65
N ARG A 97 11.06 -6.39 -8.11
CA ARG A 97 11.72 -5.61 -9.17
C ARG A 97 10.96 -5.61 -10.49
N SER A 98 10.35 -6.73 -10.86
CA SER A 98 9.60 -6.82 -12.12
C SER A 98 8.38 -5.89 -12.10
N VAL A 99 7.69 -5.83 -10.95
CA VAL A 99 6.56 -4.92 -10.75
C VAL A 99 7.03 -3.47 -10.82
N LEU A 100 8.13 -3.14 -10.12
CA LEU A 100 8.70 -1.79 -10.15
C LEU A 100 9.09 -1.36 -11.55
N ARG A 101 9.72 -2.26 -12.31
CA ARG A 101 10.13 -1.97 -13.69
C ARG A 101 8.92 -1.64 -14.56
N TYR A 102 7.85 -2.41 -14.42
CA TYR A 102 6.62 -2.16 -15.15
C TYR A 102 6.00 -0.82 -14.76
N VAL A 103 5.86 -0.53 -13.47
CA VAL A 103 5.30 0.72 -12.98
C VAL A 103 6.16 1.91 -13.45
N ASN A 104 7.49 1.80 -13.34
CA ASN A 104 8.40 2.86 -13.75
C ASN A 104 8.27 3.21 -15.23
N SER A 105 7.91 2.23 -16.07
CA SER A 105 7.68 2.48 -17.49
C SER A 105 6.44 3.33 -17.77
N LYS A 106 5.58 3.49 -16.78
CA LYS A 106 4.29 4.23 -16.89
C LYS A 106 4.29 5.57 -16.17
N VAL A 107 5.36 5.90 -15.43
CA VAL A 107 5.41 7.15 -14.66
C VAL A 107 5.39 8.36 -15.58
N GLN A 108 4.56 9.34 -15.24
CA GLN A 108 4.44 10.63 -15.94
C GLN A 108 5.03 11.74 -15.07
N LYS A 109 5.92 12.54 -15.64
CA LYS A 109 6.55 13.67 -14.93
C LYS A 109 5.50 14.68 -14.46
N GLY A 110 5.66 15.15 -13.22
CA GLY A 110 4.83 16.22 -12.67
C GLY A 110 3.45 15.79 -12.21
N HIS A 111 3.08 14.52 -12.40
CA HIS A 111 1.79 14.03 -11.92
C HIS A 111 1.83 13.86 -10.39
N VAL A 112 0.80 14.35 -9.71
CA VAL A 112 0.63 14.23 -8.27
C VAL A 112 -0.63 13.42 -7.99
N VAL A 113 -0.49 12.36 -7.20
CA VAL A 113 -1.61 11.52 -6.79
C VAL A 113 -2.27 12.13 -5.55
N LYS A 114 -3.57 12.32 -5.59
CA LYS A 114 -4.33 12.86 -4.46
C LYS A 114 -4.52 11.82 -3.38
N THR A 115 -4.31 12.25 -2.13
CA THR A 115 -4.60 11.46 -0.94
C THR A 115 -5.70 12.16 -0.14
N SER A 116 -6.39 11.40 0.72
CA SER A 116 -7.37 12.01 1.63
C SER A 116 -6.69 12.97 2.61
N ALA A 117 -7.45 13.89 3.18
CA ALA A 117 -6.93 14.84 4.18
C ALA A 117 -6.31 14.11 5.38
N GLN A 118 -6.89 13.01 5.82
CA GLN A 118 -6.37 12.20 6.91
C GLN A 118 -4.93 11.75 6.67
N VAL A 119 -4.61 11.39 5.43
CA VAL A 119 -3.29 10.89 5.04
C VAL A 119 -2.35 12.05 4.70
N ALA A 120 -2.84 13.07 4.01
CA ALA A 120 -2.00 14.16 3.47
C ALA A 120 -1.64 15.24 4.50
N LEU A 121 -2.54 15.60 5.41
CA LEU A 121 -2.35 16.73 6.32
C LEU A 121 -1.08 16.66 7.17
N PRO A 122 -0.71 15.52 7.78
CA PRO A 122 0.51 15.47 8.60
C PRO A 122 1.77 15.87 7.82
N VAL A 123 1.85 15.53 6.54
CA VAL A 123 2.97 15.91 5.69
C VAL A 123 2.86 17.38 5.29
N GLN A 124 1.67 17.84 4.89
CA GLN A 124 1.43 19.24 4.48
C GLN A 124 1.70 20.22 5.60
N LEU A 125 1.38 19.85 6.85
CA LEU A 125 1.61 20.68 8.02
C LEU A 125 3.03 20.56 8.59
N GLY A 126 3.89 19.77 7.96
CA GLY A 126 5.27 19.58 8.41
C GLY A 126 5.42 18.77 9.68
N GLN A 127 4.39 18.05 10.10
CA GLN A 127 4.41 17.22 11.31
C GLN A 127 5.18 15.91 11.12
N CYS A 128 5.23 15.42 9.88
CA CYS A 128 5.94 14.20 9.50
C CYS A 128 6.63 14.41 8.16
N PRO A 129 7.83 13.84 7.95
CA PRO A 129 8.43 13.81 6.61
C PRO A 129 7.65 12.89 5.69
N PRO A 130 7.67 13.12 4.37
CA PRO A 130 7.03 12.21 3.43
C PRO A 130 7.82 10.89 3.32
N GLU A 131 7.10 9.79 3.09
CA GLU A 131 7.72 8.48 2.87
C GLU A 131 8.41 8.47 1.49
N PRO A 132 9.74 8.26 1.42
CA PRO A 132 10.47 8.35 0.14
C PRO A 132 10.00 7.39 -0.93
N SER A 133 9.60 6.17 -0.57
CA SER A 133 9.15 5.17 -1.53
C SER A 133 7.90 5.62 -2.28
N PHE A 134 6.96 6.26 -1.60
CA PHE A 134 5.74 6.79 -2.21
C PHE A 134 5.99 8.11 -2.93
N GLU A 135 6.87 8.95 -2.40
CA GLU A 135 7.17 10.25 -2.99
C GLU A 135 7.72 10.13 -4.42
N ARG A 136 8.48 9.08 -4.70
CA ARG A 136 8.99 8.79 -6.04
C ARG A 136 7.89 8.63 -7.08
N TYR A 137 6.69 8.27 -6.65
CA TYR A 137 5.53 8.05 -7.52
C TYR A 137 4.49 9.16 -7.43
N GLY A 138 4.89 10.31 -6.88
CA GLY A 138 4.00 11.46 -6.78
C GLY A 138 3.00 11.39 -5.63
N ILE A 139 3.23 10.53 -4.65
CA ILE A 139 2.33 10.33 -3.51
C ILE A 139 3.02 10.83 -2.24
N ARG A 140 2.41 11.79 -1.57
CA ARG A 140 2.93 12.31 -0.31
C ARG A 140 2.14 11.74 0.86
N VAL A 141 2.71 10.76 1.52
CA VAL A 141 2.17 10.14 2.73
C VAL A 141 3.20 10.22 3.85
N PRO A 142 2.77 10.19 5.12
CA PRO A 142 3.72 10.21 6.24
C PRO A 142 4.65 9.01 6.20
N THR A 143 5.85 9.16 6.76
CA THR A 143 6.73 8.00 6.95
C THR A 143 6.00 6.94 7.78
N ILE A 144 6.24 5.68 7.46
CA ILE A 144 5.53 4.57 8.11
C ILE A 144 5.86 4.51 9.61
N ILE A 145 7.07 4.87 9.99
CA ILE A 145 7.48 4.91 11.39
C ILE A 145 6.67 5.96 12.16
N ASP A 146 6.56 7.19 11.61
CA ASP A 146 5.81 8.26 12.25
C ASP A 146 4.32 7.97 12.30
N LEU A 147 3.79 7.38 11.23
CA LEU A 147 2.39 6.97 11.17
C LEU A 147 2.08 5.90 12.23
N SER A 148 3.00 4.94 12.42
CA SER A 148 2.89 3.91 13.44
C SER A 148 2.79 4.51 14.83
N ALA A 149 3.67 5.47 15.17
CA ALA A 149 3.67 6.14 16.47
C ALA A 149 2.35 6.87 16.71
N LYS A 150 1.83 7.58 15.71
CA LYS A 150 0.55 8.30 15.81
C LYS A 150 -0.64 7.37 16.03
N ILE A 151 -0.67 6.23 15.34
CA ILE A 151 -1.75 5.25 15.50
C ILE A 151 -1.71 4.65 16.91
N LEU A 152 -0.53 4.37 17.46
CA LEU A 152 -0.39 3.83 18.80
C LEU A 152 -0.77 4.85 19.87
N ASP A 153 -0.48 6.13 19.67
CA ASP A 153 -0.79 7.20 20.60
C ASP A 153 -2.29 7.53 20.69
N THR A 154 -3.09 7.10 19.72
CA THR A 154 -4.53 7.34 19.70
C THR A 154 -5.37 6.28 20.43
N LYS A 155 -4.75 5.34 21.11
CA LYS A 155 -5.45 4.31 21.90
C LYS A 155 -5.93 4.85 23.23
#